data_d82c20413e1f07f507c3d334403df970
#
_entry.id   d82c20413e1f07f507c3d334403df970
#
_cell.length_a   1.000
_cell.length_b   1.000
_cell.length_c   1.000
_cell.angle_alpha   90.00
_cell.angle_beta   90.00
_cell.angle_gamma   90.00
#
_symmetry.space_group_name_H-M   'P 1'
#
loop_
_entity.id
_entity.type
_entity.pdbx_description
1 polymer ?
#
loop_
_entity_poly.entity_id
_entity_poly.type
_entity_poly.pdbx_seq_one_letter_code
_entity_poly.pdbx_strand_id
1 'polypeptide(L)'
;MSQKMRYAKRVASIAVASILSLAAPLLSAQVSSYGDKQAGQPNDQPPSILKGVGIAQHLNTQLPLNLTFTDDAGKPVALASYFGKKPAILALVYYQCPMLCSEELNGLTSALQMVRYIPGKDFNIIVVSIDPSEGTDLAAAKKRTYLKRYGRPETANGWHFLTGTQPNIDALTQAVGFGYVKIPAGPDGKLTQFAHASSIQIVTPEGKLAQYYMGVEYSPKDLLLGLDEASANRIGSPVDNILTYCYHYNPESNRHDLIIARVVQLGGLVTVVLLGGFMLIMFRKDFKHAHDWANLPHGTAKKVNG
;
A
#
# COMPACT_ATOMS: atom_id res chain seq x y z
N MET A 1 55.76 -12.29 -30.80
CA MET A 1 54.43 -12.31 -30.11
C MET A 1 53.96 -10.86 -30.04
N SER A 2 52.98 -10.51 -30.89
CA SER A 2 52.60 -9.13 -31.22
C SER A 2 52.06 -8.38 -29.98
N GLN A 3 52.43 -7.10 -29.88
CA GLN A 3 51.94 -6.14 -28.82
C GLN A 3 50.42 -6.15 -28.70
N LYS A 4 49.69 -6.37 -29.78
CA LYS A 4 48.23 -6.50 -29.86
C LYS A 4 47.69 -7.69 -29.03
N MET A 5 48.42 -8.81 -29.01
CA MET A 5 48.01 -10.00 -28.26
C MET A 5 48.21 -9.85 -26.76
N ARG A 6 49.16 -9.00 -26.32
CA ARG A 6 49.36 -8.65 -24.91
C ARG A 6 48.29 -7.66 -24.43
N TYR A 7 47.85 -6.76 -25.30
CA TYR A 7 46.76 -5.81 -24.97
C TYR A 7 45.41 -6.52 -24.82
N ALA A 8 45.08 -7.41 -25.77
CA ALA A 8 43.85 -8.21 -25.69
C ALA A 8 43.79 -9.11 -24.45
N LYS A 9 44.90 -9.72 -24.04
CA LYS A 9 44.98 -10.51 -22.80
C LYS A 9 44.82 -9.63 -21.54
N ARG A 10 45.36 -8.41 -21.53
CA ARG A 10 45.22 -7.48 -20.40
C ARG A 10 43.78 -6.99 -20.26
N VAL A 11 43.10 -6.63 -21.37
CA VAL A 11 41.71 -6.21 -21.37
C VAL A 11 40.78 -7.34 -20.92
N ALA A 12 41.01 -8.56 -21.42
CA ALA A 12 40.26 -9.74 -20.99
C ALA A 12 40.44 -10.05 -19.48
N SER A 13 41.69 -9.90 -18.97
CA SER A 13 41.96 -10.11 -17.54
C SER A 13 41.32 -9.05 -16.66
N ILE A 14 41.27 -7.79 -17.11
CA ILE A 14 40.57 -6.69 -16.36
C ILE A 14 39.07 -6.94 -16.37
N ALA A 15 38.47 -7.34 -17.48
CA ALA A 15 37.05 -7.64 -17.56
C ALA A 15 36.64 -8.83 -16.66
N VAL A 16 37.45 -9.88 -16.60
CA VAL A 16 37.24 -11.03 -15.72
C VAL A 16 37.41 -10.61 -14.24
N ALA A 17 38.43 -9.81 -13.92
CA ALA A 17 38.63 -9.30 -12.57
C ALA A 17 37.48 -8.40 -12.10
N SER A 18 36.94 -7.58 -13.00
CA SER A 18 35.77 -6.71 -12.69
C SER A 18 34.49 -7.53 -12.48
N ILE A 19 34.27 -8.61 -13.21
CA ILE A 19 33.14 -9.52 -13.02
C ILE A 19 33.28 -10.29 -11.71
N LEU A 20 34.48 -10.74 -11.36
CA LEU A 20 34.74 -11.41 -10.07
C LEU A 20 34.59 -10.47 -8.87
N SER A 21 34.97 -9.19 -8.99
CA SER A 21 34.81 -8.21 -7.91
C SER A 21 33.38 -7.75 -7.70
N LEU A 22 32.50 -7.82 -8.72
CA LEU A 22 31.06 -7.60 -8.58
C LEU A 22 30.33 -8.83 -7.98
N ALA A 23 30.89 -10.03 -8.11
CA ALA A 23 30.30 -11.24 -7.52
C ALA A 23 30.69 -11.43 -6.04
N ALA A 24 31.78 -10.82 -5.58
CA ALA A 24 32.29 -10.96 -4.23
C ALA A 24 31.33 -10.43 -3.11
N PRO A 25 30.58 -9.32 -3.29
CA PRO A 25 29.65 -8.86 -2.25
C PRO A 25 28.40 -9.73 -2.09
N LEU A 26 28.11 -10.62 -3.04
CA LEU A 26 26.96 -11.54 -2.95
C LEU A 26 27.23 -12.74 -2.02
N LEU A 27 28.49 -13.01 -1.70
CA LEU A 27 28.86 -14.10 -0.78
C LEU A 27 29.08 -13.63 0.67
N SER A 28 29.16 -12.34 0.93
CA SER A 28 29.53 -11.80 2.25
C SER A 28 28.35 -11.19 3.03
N ALA A 29 27.13 -11.27 2.53
CA ALA A 29 25.93 -10.84 3.24
C ALA A 29 25.42 -11.90 4.23
N GLN A 30 26.32 -12.70 4.83
CA GLN A 30 26.01 -13.39 6.08
C GLN A 30 26.30 -12.41 7.21
N VAL A 31 25.25 -11.69 7.58
CA VAL A 31 25.22 -10.86 8.78
C VAL A 31 25.67 -11.69 9.96
N SER A 32 26.72 -11.24 10.61
CA SER A 32 27.25 -11.84 11.82
C SER A 32 26.14 -12.06 12.84
N SER A 33 26.06 -13.27 13.31
CA SER A 33 25.30 -13.74 14.44
C SER A 33 25.35 -12.73 15.61
N TYR A 34 24.24 -12.07 15.86
CA TYR A 34 24.04 -11.33 17.10
C TYR A 34 23.64 -12.37 18.17
N GLY A 35 24.64 -12.91 18.87
CA GLY A 35 24.51 -13.82 20.01
C GLY A 35 24.02 -15.23 19.66
N ASP A 36 24.54 -16.24 20.33
CA ASP A 36 24.24 -17.68 20.19
C ASP A 36 22.80 -18.13 20.52
N LYS A 37 21.82 -17.26 20.32
CA LYS A 37 20.43 -17.68 20.22
C LYS A 37 20.20 -18.07 18.78
N GLN A 38 19.97 -19.36 18.52
CA GLN A 38 19.37 -19.79 17.26
C GLN A 38 18.25 -18.82 16.96
N ALA A 39 18.42 -17.97 15.92
CA ALA A 39 17.33 -17.20 15.37
C ALA A 39 16.24 -18.24 15.05
N GLY A 40 15.13 -18.18 15.78
CA GLY A 40 13.98 -19.00 15.48
C GLY A 40 13.74 -18.87 13.98
N GLN A 41 13.40 -19.97 13.31
CA GLN A 41 13.00 -19.91 11.89
C GLN A 41 12.11 -18.67 11.72
N PRO A 42 12.34 -17.82 10.69
CA PRO A 42 11.45 -16.71 10.44
C PRO A 42 10.03 -17.26 10.48
N ASN A 43 9.22 -16.77 11.41
CA ASN A 43 7.85 -17.22 11.52
C ASN A 43 7.11 -16.55 10.35
N ASP A 44 7.21 -17.14 9.18
CA ASP A 44 6.64 -16.65 7.93
C ASP A 44 5.10 -16.64 7.94
N GLN A 45 4.50 -17.17 8.99
CA GLN A 45 3.07 -17.15 9.19
C GLN A 45 2.71 -16.21 10.35
N PRO A 46 1.71 -15.34 10.17
CA PRO A 46 1.20 -14.55 11.27
C PRO A 46 0.75 -15.49 12.40
N PRO A 47 0.87 -15.08 13.68
CA PRO A 47 0.38 -15.86 14.80
C PRO A 47 -1.05 -16.35 14.52
N SER A 48 -1.36 -17.59 14.86
CA SER A 48 -2.67 -18.20 14.57
C SER A 48 -3.84 -17.37 15.08
N ILE A 49 -3.64 -16.58 16.14
CA ILE A 49 -4.62 -15.64 16.70
C ILE A 49 -4.96 -14.47 15.73
N LEU A 50 -4.08 -14.17 14.78
CA LEU A 50 -4.30 -13.12 13.78
C LEU A 50 -4.83 -13.67 12.44
N LYS A 51 -5.14 -14.96 12.38
CA LYS A 51 -5.73 -15.56 11.19
C LYS A 51 -7.10 -14.93 10.93
N GLY A 52 -7.28 -14.34 9.75
CA GLY A 52 -8.48 -13.61 9.39
C GLY A 52 -8.44 -12.10 9.64
N VAL A 53 -7.32 -11.57 10.17
CA VAL A 53 -7.10 -10.12 10.26
C VAL A 53 -6.52 -9.62 8.94
N GLY A 54 -7.13 -8.60 8.35
CA GLY A 54 -6.64 -7.99 7.11
C GLY A 54 -7.72 -7.23 6.35
N ILE A 55 -7.33 -6.64 5.23
CA ILE A 55 -8.24 -5.93 4.33
C ILE A 55 -8.17 -6.57 2.96
N ALA A 56 -9.27 -7.18 2.53
CA ALA A 56 -9.47 -7.60 1.15
C ALA A 56 -10.20 -6.46 0.42
N GLN A 57 -9.57 -5.87 -0.60
CA GLN A 57 -10.20 -4.76 -1.31
C GLN A 57 -11.30 -5.26 -2.24
N HIS A 58 -12.53 -4.92 -1.93
CA HIS A 58 -13.73 -5.25 -2.70
C HIS A 58 -14.20 -4.05 -3.53
N LEU A 59 -13.33 -3.48 -4.36
CA LEU A 59 -13.67 -2.34 -5.21
C LEU A 59 -14.91 -2.62 -6.07
N ASN A 60 -15.74 -1.59 -6.27
CA ASN A 60 -17.01 -1.64 -6.99
C ASN A 60 -18.10 -2.52 -6.34
N THR A 61 -17.86 -3.08 -5.17
CA THR A 61 -18.89 -3.83 -4.44
C THR A 61 -19.92 -2.88 -3.86
N GLN A 62 -21.19 -3.23 -4.04
CA GLN A 62 -22.32 -2.52 -3.44
C GLN A 62 -22.39 -2.84 -1.95
N LEU A 63 -22.35 -1.83 -1.09
CA LEU A 63 -22.61 -2.00 0.32
C LEU A 63 -24.07 -2.43 0.56
N PRO A 64 -24.34 -3.25 1.59
CA PRO A 64 -25.69 -3.64 1.97
C PRO A 64 -26.42 -2.48 2.66
N LEU A 65 -26.96 -1.56 1.87
CA LEU A 65 -27.54 -0.31 2.33
C LEU A 65 -28.81 -0.47 3.19
N ASN A 66 -29.42 -1.64 3.16
CA ASN A 66 -30.59 -2.00 3.96
C ASN A 66 -30.25 -2.33 5.43
N LEU A 67 -28.97 -2.42 5.78
CA LEU A 67 -28.58 -2.67 7.16
C LEU A 67 -29.00 -1.52 8.07
N THR A 68 -29.48 -1.87 9.26
CA THR A 68 -29.91 -0.92 10.29
C THR A 68 -28.88 -0.85 11.41
N PHE A 69 -28.44 0.35 11.72
CA PHE A 69 -27.56 0.69 12.84
C PHE A 69 -28.27 1.61 13.80
N THR A 70 -27.66 1.89 14.94
CA THR A 70 -28.14 2.91 15.89
C THR A 70 -27.17 4.10 15.84
N ASP A 71 -27.70 5.31 15.66
CA ASP A 71 -26.90 6.52 15.62
C ASP A 71 -26.46 6.99 17.02
N ASP A 72 -25.66 8.03 17.06
CA ASP A 72 -25.16 8.67 18.28
C ASP A 72 -26.26 9.35 19.12
N ALA A 73 -27.49 9.46 18.61
CA ALA A 73 -28.66 9.92 19.34
C ALA A 73 -29.59 8.78 19.80
N GLY A 74 -29.21 7.52 19.57
CA GLY A 74 -29.99 6.35 19.95
C GLY A 74 -31.11 6.00 18.98
N LYS A 75 -31.14 6.58 17.78
CA LYS A 75 -32.17 6.30 16.78
C LYS A 75 -31.73 5.18 15.84
N PRO A 76 -32.62 4.21 15.53
CA PRO A 76 -32.37 3.26 14.47
C PRO A 76 -32.34 3.96 13.10
N VAL A 77 -31.28 3.74 12.33
CA VAL A 77 -31.06 4.35 11.01
C VAL A 77 -30.64 3.30 10.00
N ALA A 78 -31.22 3.32 8.82
CA ALA A 78 -30.74 2.52 7.71
C ALA A 78 -29.45 3.13 7.15
N LEU A 79 -28.49 2.29 6.79
CA LEU A 79 -27.21 2.75 6.19
C LEU A 79 -27.46 3.58 4.91
N ALA A 80 -28.52 3.25 4.16
CA ALA A 80 -28.97 4.00 2.99
C ALA A 80 -29.18 5.50 3.22
N SER A 81 -29.54 5.90 4.44
CA SER A 81 -29.85 7.31 4.75
C SER A 81 -28.66 8.26 4.59
N TYR A 82 -27.46 7.73 4.55
CA TYR A 82 -26.23 8.50 4.43
C TYR A 82 -25.71 8.62 2.97
N PHE A 83 -26.39 7.99 2.03
CA PHE A 83 -26.02 7.91 0.61
C PHE A 83 -27.07 8.59 -0.30
N GLY A 84 -26.86 8.52 -1.60
CA GLY A 84 -27.78 8.99 -2.64
C GLY A 84 -27.38 10.34 -3.25
N LYS A 85 -26.75 11.25 -2.51
CA LYS A 85 -26.42 12.61 -3.01
C LYS A 85 -24.94 12.93 -3.02
N LYS A 86 -24.18 12.34 -2.13
CA LYS A 86 -22.77 12.64 -1.89
C LYS A 86 -22.00 11.40 -1.47
N PRO A 87 -20.69 11.36 -1.73
CA PRO A 87 -19.84 10.26 -1.28
C PRO A 87 -19.72 10.24 0.23
N ALA A 88 -19.21 9.13 0.76
CA ALA A 88 -18.93 9.00 2.18
C ALA A 88 -17.53 8.44 2.41
N ILE A 89 -16.91 8.83 3.52
CA ILE A 89 -15.79 8.14 4.12
C ILE A 89 -16.35 7.18 5.16
N LEU A 90 -16.06 5.90 5.02
CA LEU A 90 -16.42 4.85 5.96
C LEU A 90 -15.17 4.45 6.76
N ALA A 91 -15.29 4.38 8.09
CA ALA A 91 -14.27 3.87 8.99
C ALA A 91 -14.88 2.80 9.90
N LEU A 92 -14.21 1.64 10.00
CA LEU A 92 -14.63 0.52 10.83
C LEU A 92 -13.67 0.41 12.02
N VAL A 93 -14.13 0.76 13.20
CA VAL A 93 -13.32 0.87 14.42
C VAL A 93 -14.10 0.32 15.62
N TYR A 94 -13.48 0.23 16.80
CA TYR A 94 -14.24 0.13 18.04
C TYR A 94 -13.87 1.29 18.95
N TYR A 95 -14.86 1.84 19.67
CA TYR A 95 -14.73 3.12 20.34
C TYR A 95 -13.86 3.05 21.60
N GLN A 96 -13.81 1.91 22.28
CA GLN A 96 -12.98 1.70 23.47
C GLN A 96 -11.55 1.27 23.15
N CYS A 97 -11.14 1.30 21.89
CA CYS A 97 -9.79 0.94 21.51
C CYS A 97 -8.74 1.83 22.19
N PRO A 98 -7.78 1.25 22.90
CA PRO A 98 -6.77 2.03 23.62
C PRO A 98 -5.66 2.57 22.71
N MET A 99 -5.56 2.14 21.46
CA MET A 99 -4.43 2.45 20.58
C MET A 99 -4.83 2.82 19.13
N LEU A 100 -4.81 1.84 18.21
CA LEU A 100 -4.82 2.08 16.76
C LEU A 100 -6.06 2.77 16.20
N CYS A 101 -7.27 2.45 16.71
CA CYS A 101 -8.49 3.08 16.21
C CYS A 101 -8.54 4.57 16.51
N SER A 102 -7.95 4.99 17.65
CA SER A 102 -7.82 6.41 17.97
C SER A 102 -6.83 7.09 17.03
N GLU A 103 -5.73 6.44 16.66
CA GLU A 103 -4.75 6.97 15.70
C GLU A 103 -5.34 7.06 14.29
N GLU A 104 -6.11 6.07 13.86
CA GLU A 104 -6.82 6.09 12.56
C GLU A 104 -7.75 7.30 12.44
N LEU A 105 -8.64 7.52 13.43
CA LEU A 105 -9.55 8.65 13.43
C LEU A 105 -8.83 9.99 13.68
N ASN A 106 -7.69 9.99 14.40
CA ASN A 106 -6.86 11.16 14.59
C ASN A 106 -6.21 11.59 13.26
N GLY A 107 -5.65 10.63 12.53
CA GLY A 107 -5.04 10.88 11.22
C GLY A 107 -6.07 11.34 10.20
N LEU A 108 -7.24 10.68 10.15
CA LEU A 108 -8.35 11.10 9.30
C LEU A 108 -8.76 12.54 9.61
N THR A 109 -8.99 12.86 10.88
CA THR A 109 -9.40 14.21 11.29
C THR A 109 -8.35 15.26 10.92
N SER A 110 -7.08 14.96 11.14
CA SER A 110 -5.97 15.86 10.80
C SER A 110 -5.87 16.10 9.28
N ALA A 111 -6.02 15.06 8.48
CA ALA A 111 -6.03 15.19 7.02
C ALA A 111 -7.24 16.04 6.54
N LEU A 112 -8.42 15.79 7.10
CA LEU A 112 -9.64 16.52 6.74
C LEU A 112 -9.60 18.00 7.10
N GLN A 113 -8.83 18.42 8.12
CA GLN A 113 -8.63 19.84 8.41
C GLN A 113 -7.97 20.60 7.26
N MET A 114 -7.17 19.91 6.43
CA MET A 114 -6.47 20.47 5.26
C MET A 114 -7.25 20.28 3.96
N VAL A 115 -8.34 19.53 3.97
CA VAL A 115 -9.22 19.35 2.80
C VAL A 115 -10.23 20.50 2.72
N ARG A 116 -10.44 21.01 1.49
CA ARG A 116 -11.39 22.10 1.23
C ARG A 116 -12.86 21.71 1.34
N TYR A 117 -13.16 20.39 1.21
CA TYR A 117 -14.52 19.87 1.30
C TYR A 117 -15.02 19.83 2.73
N ILE A 118 -16.33 20.03 2.90
CA ILE A 118 -16.99 20.22 4.19
C ILE A 118 -17.86 19.00 4.49
N PRO A 119 -17.61 18.27 5.60
CA PRO A 119 -18.49 17.20 6.06
C PRO A 119 -19.93 17.69 6.22
N GLY A 120 -20.88 16.88 5.77
CA GLY A 120 -22.30 17.23 5.78
C GLY A 120 -22.77 18.00 4.55
N LYS A 121 -21.90 18.76 3.90
CA LYS A 121 -22.18 19.48 2.66
C LYS A 121 -21.71 18.68 1.43
N ASP A 122 -20.43 18.36 1.37
CA ASP A 122 -19.79 17.76 0.21
C ASP A 122 -19.67 16.24 0.32
N PHE A 123 -19.52 15.70 1.52
CA PHE A 123 -19.43 14.28 1.82
C PHE A 123 -19.92 13.97 3.23
N ASN A 124 -20.11 12.69 3.56
CA ASN A 124 -20.39 12.21 4.91
C ASN A 124 -19.20 11.45 5.48
N ILE A 125 -19.06 11.42 6.79
CA ILE A 125 -18.14 10.58 7.53
C ILE A 125 -18.99 9.61 8.36
N ILE A 126 -18.82 8.31 8.09
CA ILE A 126 -19.57 7.24 8.74
C ILE A 126 -18.56 6.39 9.50
N VAL A 127 -18.64 6.44 10.82
CA VAL A 127 -17.79 5.64 11.71
C VAL A 127 -18.67 4.59 12.37
N VAL A 128 -18.37 3.31 12.11
CA VAL A 128 -19.15 2.19 12.63
C VAL A 128 -18.33 1.40 13.62
N SER A 129 -18.89 1.17 14.82
CA SER A 129 -18.26 0.28 15.78
C SER A 129 -18.39 -1.18 15.33
N ILE A 130 -17.27 -1.91 15.38
CA ILE A 130 -17.23 -3.37 15.16
C ILE A 130 -17.50 -4.16 16.45
N ASP A 131 -17.64 -3.50 17.59
CA ASP A 131 -17.98 -4.14 18.86
C ASP A 131 -19.48 -3.98 19.14
N PRO A 132 -20.27 -5.07 19.09
CA PRO A 132 -21.72 -5.01 19.34
C PRO A 132 -22.07 -4.67 20.81
N SER A 133 -21.09 -4.71 21.72
CA SER A 133 -21.30 -4.33 23.12
C SER A 133 -21.21 -2.83 23.37
N GLU A 134 -20.73 -2.05 22.39
CA GLU A 134 -20.63 -0.60 22.50
C GLU A 134 -21.97 0.08 22.26
N GLY A 135 -22.32 1.02 23.13
CA GLY A 135 -23.59 1.73 23.09
C GLY A 135 -23.50 3.14 22.53
N THR A 136 -24.66 3.77 22.43
CA THR A 136 -24.83 5.13 21.90
C THR A 136 -24.10 6.19 22.70
N ASP A 137 -23.94 6.01 24.01
CA ASP A 137 -23.21 6.96 24.87
C ASP A 137 -21.73 7.07 24.42
N LEU A 138 -21.11 5.95 24.09
CA LEU A 138 -19.74 5.91 23.54
C LEU A 138 -19.69 6.55 22.16
N ALA A 139 -20.64 6.23 21.29
CA ALA A 139 -20.74 6.83 19.96
C ALA A 139 -20.84 8.36 20.05
N ALA A 140 -21.74 8.87 20.92
CA ALA A 140 -21.92 10.30 21.16
C ALA A 140 -20.68 10.95 21.78
N ALA A 141 -20.00 10.27 22.70
CA ALA A 141 -18.76 10.77 23.31
C ALA A 141 -17.64 10.88 22.26
N LYS A 142 -17.46 9.86 21.42
CA LYS A 142 -16.48 9.86 20.31
C LYS A 142 -16.80 10.97 19.31
N LYS A 143 -18.04 11.12 18.87
CA LYS A 143 -18.47 12.22 18.01
C LYS A 143 -18.07 13.58 18.56
N ARG A 144 -18.40 13.86 19.83
CA ARG A 144 -18.00 15.11 20.48
C ARG A 144 -16.49 15.33 20.46
N THR A 145 -15.72 14.29 20.74
CA THR A 145 -14.25 14.34 20.75
C THR A 145 -13.70 14.72 19.38
N TYR A 146 -14.16 14.05 18.31
CA TYR A 146 -13.65 14.29 16.96
C TYR A 146 -14.17 15.58 16.34
N LEU A 147 -15.38 16.02 16.64
CA LEU A 147 -15.86 17.35 16.26
C LEU A 147 -15.03 18.46 16.92
N LYS A 148 -14.72 18.31 18.22
CA LYS A 148 -13.84 19.26 18.92
C LYS A 148 -12.43 19.28 18.30
N ARG A 149 -11.86 18.10 17.97
CA ARG A 149 -10.56 18.00 17.32
C ARG A 149 -10.58 18.60 15.91
N TYR A 150 -11.65 18.37 15.15
CA TYR A 150 -11.80 18.91 13.81
C TYR A 150 -11.89 20.44 13.81
N GLY A 151 -12.44 21.02 14.88
CA GLY A 151 -12.48 22.46 15.09
C GLY A 151 -13.57 23.20 14.31
N ARG A 152 -14.51 22.48 13.67
CA ARG A 152 -15.63 23.04 12.88
C ARG A 152 -16.95 22.43 13.36
N PRO A 153 -17.52 22.87 14.48
CA PRO A 153 -18.71 22.26 15.09
C PRO A 153 -19.95 22.32 14.21
N GLU A 154 -20.04 23.29 13.31
CA GLU A 154 -21.11 23.43 12.31
C GLU A 154 -21.22 22.26 11.36
N THR A 155 -20.18 21.43 11.24
CA THR A 155 -20.16 20.25 10.39
C THR A 155 -20.67 18.98 11.06
N ALA A 156 -21.23 19.09 12.27
CA ALA A 156 -21.69 17.96 13.08
C ALA A 156 -22.69 17.03 12.35
N ASN A 157 -23.48 17.58 11.43
CA ASN A 157 -24.43 16.85 10.61
C ASN A 157 -23.78 15.96 9.53
N GLY A 158 -22.48 16.09 9.31
CA GLY A 158 -21.71 15.26 8.39
C GLY A 158 -20.91 14.15 9.08
N TRP A 159 -20.96 14.08 10.42
CA TRP A 159 -20.27 13.07 11.22
C TRP A 159 -21.30 12.13 11.85
N HIS A 160 -21.23 10.85 11.51
CA HIS A 160 -22.16 9.82 11.93
C HIS A 160 -21.40 8.71 12.64
N PHE A 161 -21.65 8.54 13.93
CA PHE A 161 -21.05 7.49 14.75
C PHE A 161 -22.12 6.45 15.05
N LEU A 162 -21.91 5.23 14.56
CA LEU A 162 -22.92 4.20 14.56
C LEU A 162 -22.50 3.01 15.42
N THR A 163 -23.48 2.40 16.07
CA THR A 163 -23.35 1.10 16.74
C THR A 163 -24.34 0.12 16.13
N GLY A 164 -24.08 -1.17 16.22
CA GLY A 164 -24.90 -2.17 15.56
C GLY A 164 -24.91 -3.52 16.25
N THR A 165 -25.81 -4.37 15.80
CA THR A 165 -25.84 -5.79 16.20
C THR A 165 -24.74 -6.56 15.46
N GLN A 166 -24.26 -7.66 16.06
CA GLN A 166 -23.23 -8.50 15.43
C GLN A 166 -23.59 -8.90 13.99
N PRO A 167 -24.80 -9.37 13.65
CA PRO A 167 -25.16 -9.73 12.26
C PRO A 167 -25.01 -8.58 11.28
N ASN A 168 -25.35 -7.34 11.69
CA ASN A 168 -25.24 -6.18 10.81
C ASN A 168 -23.79 -5.74 10.66
N ILE A 169 -23.00 -5.83 11.72
CA ILE A 169 -21.56 -5.58 11.71
C ILE A 169 -20.88 -6.59 10.76
N ASP A 170 -21.17 -7.88 10.92
CA ASP A 170 -20.59 -8.94 10.08
C ASP A 170 -20.93 -8.75 8.59
N ALA A 171 -22.19 -8.43 8.28
CA ALA A 171 -22.60 -8.18 6.90
C ALA A 171 -21.87 -6.98 6.29
N LEU A 172 -21.68 -5.89 7.06
CA LEU A 172 -20.95 -4.71 6.59
C LEU A 172 -19.46 -5.01 6.42
N THR A 173 -18.82 -5.61 7.43
CA THR A 173 -17.38 -5.91 7.40
C THR A 173 -17.04 -6.91 6.29
N GLN A 174 -17.89 -7.90 6.05
CA GLN A 174 -17.75 -8.84 4.93
C GLN A 174 -17.85 -8.13 3.58
N ALA A 175 -18.83 -7.24 3.40
CA ALA A 175 -18.98 -6.48 2.15
C ALA A 175 -17.78 -5.59 1.89
N VAL A 176 -17.23 -4.97 2.94
CA VAL A 176 -16.02 -4.13 2.87
C VAL A 176 -14.75 -4.97 2.72
N GLY A 177 -14.78 -6.26 3.03
CA GLY A 177 -13.57 -7.09 3.09
C GLY A 177 -12.68 -6.79 4.30
N PHE A 178 -13.29 -6.29 5.38
CA PHE A 178 -12.62 -5.93 6.63
C PHE A 178 -12.58 -7.13 7.58
N GLY A 179 -11.42 -7.81 7.63
CA GLY A 179 -11.19 -8.94 8.53
C GLY A 179 -10.72 -8.47 9.92
N TYR A 180 -11.40 -8.93 10.95
CA TYR A 180 -11.04 -8.68 12.34
C TYR A 180 -11.27 -9.92 13.20
N VAL A 181 -10.56 -10.01 14.33
CA VAL A 181 -10.66 -11.13 15.27
C VAL A 181 -10.79 -10.59 16.68
N LYS A 182 -11.75 -11.12 17.42
CA LYS A 182 -11.89 -10.86 18.85
C LYS A 182 -10.78 -11.56 19.62
N ILE A 183 -9.99 -10.79 20.37
CA ILE A 183 -8.93 -11.32 21.21
C ILE A 183 -9.57 -11.73 22.54
N PRO A 184 -9.32 -12.97 23.03
CA PRO A 184 -9.80 -13.37 24.33
C PRO A 184 -9.32 -12.41 25.41
N ALA A 185 -10.19 -12.10 26.38
CA ALA A 185 -9.81 -11.28 27.53
C ALA A 185 -8.62 -11.92 28.24
N GLY A 186 -7.64 -11.08 28.61
CA GLY A 186 -6.51 -11.54 29.42
C GLY A 186 -6.97 -12.07 30.79
N PRO A 187 -6.05 -12.63 31.60
CA PRO A 187 -6.35 -13.19 32.92
C PRO A 187 -7.05 -12.20 33.89
N ASP A 188 -6.92 -10.91 33.60
CA ASP A 188 -7.52 -9.81 34.36
C ASP A 188 -8.97 -9.50 33.97
N GLY A 189 -9.51 -10.17 32.95
CA GLY A 189 -10.90 -10.04 32.49
C GLY A 189 -11.28 -8.66 31.96
N LYS A 190 -10.31 -7.76 31.77
CA LYS A 190 -10.54 -6.38 31.34
C LYS A 190 -10.59 -6.26 29.85
N LEU A 191 -11.63 -5.60 29.37
CA LEU A 191 -11.87 -5.09 28.01
C LEU A 191 -11.75 -6.12 26.87
N THR A 192 -12.84 -6.29 26.16
CA THR A 192 -12.83 -6.93 24.85
C THR A 192 -11.89 -6.15 23.92
N GLN A 193 -10.92 -6.86 23.32
CA GLN A 193 -10.05 -6.27 22.32
C GLN A 193 -10.28 -6.95 20.98
N PHE A 194 -10.05 -6.21 19.92
CA PHE A 194 -10.11 -6.74 18.56
C PHE A 194 -8.78 -6.47 17.85
N ALA A 195 -8.26 -7.49 17.20
CA ALA A 195 -7.19 -7.32 16.23
C ALA A 195 -7.81 -7.03 14.87
N HIS A 196 -7.46 -5.92 14.28
CA HIS A 196 -7.89 -5.51 12.94
C HIS A 196 -6.80 -4.68 12.25
N ALA A 197 -6.84 -4.62 10.93
CA ALA A 197 -6.03 -3.68 10.16
C ALA A 197 -6.71 -2.31 10.15
N SER A 198 -5.93 -1.23 10.08
CA SER A 198 -6.46 0.13 9.96
C SER A 198 -6.65 0.52 8.51
N SER A 199 -7.86 0.92 8.16
CA SER A 199 -8.17 1.47 6.83
C SER A 199 -9.47 2.24 6.83
N ILE A 200 -9.52 3.29 6.03
CA ILE A 200 -10.76 3.97 5.68
C ILE A 200 -11.13 3.67 4.23
N GLN A 201 -12.40 3.69 3.93
CA GLN A 201 -12.92 3.46 2.59
C GLN A 201 -13.66 4.70 2.10
N ILE A 202 -13.48 5.05 0.83
CA ILE A 202 -14.35 6.01 0.15
C ILE A 202 -15.44 5.23 -0.56
N VAL A 203 -16.67 5.68 -0.35
CA VAL A 203 -17.89 5.07 -0.89
C VAL A 203 -18.61 6.10 -1.76
N THR A 204 -19.05 5.68 -2.94
CA THR A 204 -19.77 6.54 -3.88
C THR A 204 -21.15 6.93 -3.34
N PRO A 205 -21.82 7.96 -3.92
CA PRO A 205 -23.22 8.27 -3.62
C PRO A 205 -24.17 7.08 -3.82
N GLU A 206 -23.85 6.16 -4.74
CA GLU A 206 -24.62 4.93 -4.96
C GLU A 206 -24.37 3.86 -3.89
N GLY A 207 -23.40 4.07 -2.99
CA GLY A 207 -23.05 3.11 -1.95
C GLY A 207 -22.07 2.01 -2.42
N LYS A 208 -21.29 2.26 -3.47
CA LYS A 208 -20.24 1.36 -3.95
C LYS A 208 -18.87 1.73 -3.40
N LEU A 209 -18.09 0.75 -3.05
CA LEU A 209 -16.71 0.95 -2.60
C LEU A 209 -15.84 1.48 -3.73
N ALA A 210 -15.34 2.71 -3.59
CA ALA A 210 -14.57 3.39 -4.61
C ALA A 210 -13.06 3.26 -4.37
N GLN A 211 -12.59 3.47 -3.13
CA GLN A 211 -11.17 3.43 -2.79
C GLN A 211 -10.95 2.97 -1.36
N TYR A 212 -9.74 2.48 -1.09
CA TYR A 212 -9.24 2.11 0.23
C TYR A 212 -7.97 2.89 0.54
N TYR A 213 -7.89 3.46 1.72
CA TYR A 213 -6.67 4.07 2.25
C TYR A 213 -6.24 3.30 3.49
N MET A 214 -5.07 2.68 3.42
CA MET A 214 -4.53 1.83 4.47
C MET A 214 -3.72 2.64 5.47
N GLY A 215 -3.69 2.17 6.73
CA GLY A 215 -2.88 2.77 7.79
C GLY A 215 -3.63 3.83 8.59
N VAL A 216 -2.88 4.66 9.29
CA VAL A 216 -3.39 5.65 10.24
C VAL A 216 -3.08 7.10 9.85
N GLU A 217 -2.30 7.30 8.79
CA GLU A 217 -1.96 8.61 8.24
C GLU A 217 -2.49 8.72 6.81
N TYR A 218 -3.17 9.81 6.51
CA TYR A 218 -3.82 10.01 5.23
C TYR A 218 -3.35 11.29 4.57
N SER A 219 -3.03 11.21 3.28
CA SER A 219 -2.70 12.38 2.46
C SER A 219 -3.96 13.21 2.19
N PRO A 220 -4.00 14.49 2.56
CA PRO A 220 -5.15 15.38 2.25
C PRO A 220 -5.45 15.46 0.76
N LYS A 221 -4.40 15.41 -0.08
CA LYS A 221 -4.53 15.45 -1.54
C LYS A 221 -5.21 14.18 -2.07
N ASP A 222 -4.83 13.02 -1.54
CA ASP A 222 -5.39 11.75 -2.00
C ASP A 222 -6.83 11.59 -1.54
N LEU A 223 -7.15 12.01 -0.31
CA LEU A 223 -8.54 12.07 0.18
C LEU A 223 -9.41 13.00 -0.68
N LEU A 224 -8.88 14.18 -1.04
CA LEU A 224 -9.59 15.12 -1.90
C LEU A 224 -9.88 14.50 -3.26
N LEU A 225 -8.87 13.89 -3.89
CA LEU A 225 -9.00 13.25 -5.20
C LEU A 225 -9.99 12.08 -5.15
N GLY A 226 -9.88 11.20 -4.14
CA GLY A 226 -10.79 10.08 -3.98
C GLY A 226 -12.24 10.50 -3.75
N LEU A 227 -12.47 11.59 -3.00
CA LEU A 227 -13.82 12.15 -2.83
C LEU A 227 -14.34 12.77 -4.14
N ASP A 228 -13.49 13.43 -4.94
CA ASP A 228 -13.84 13.96 -6.26
C ASP A 228 -14.27 12.84 -7.22
N GLU A 229 -13.48 11.77 -7.28
CA GLU A 229 -13.75 10.62 -8.13
C GLU A 229 -15.03 9.89 -7.71
N ALA A 230 -15.16 9.62 -6.41
CA ALA A 230 -16.34 8.96 -5.87
C ALA A 230 -17.61 9.80 -6.05
N SER A 231 -17.54 11.13 -5.94
CA SER A 231 -18.69 12.01 -6.16
C SER A 231 -19.27 11.88 -7.57
N ALA A 232 -18.42 11.55 -8.55
CA ALA A 232 -18.80 11.27 -9.92
C ALA A 232 -19.09 9.77 -10.17
N ASN A 233 -19.26 8.96 -9.12
CA ASN A 233 -19.42 7.50 -9.17
C ASN A 233 -18.27 6.77 -9.88
N ARG A 234 -17.07 7.36 -9.91
CA ARG A 234 -15.88 6.68 -10.44
C ARG A 234 -15.27 5.79 -9.36
N ILE A 235 -14.82 4.60 -9.77
CA ILE A 235 -14.26 3.56 -8.92
C ILE A 235 -12.78 3.41 -9.24
N GLY A 236 -11.94 3.69 -8.26
CA GLY A 236 -10.49 3.58 -8.35
C GLY A 236 -9.86 4.46 -9.43
N SER A 237 -8.58 4.78 -9.26
CA SER A 237 -7.78 5.35 -10.35
C SER A 237 -7.27 4.21 -11.25
N PRO A 238 -7.17 4.38 -12.59
CA PRO A 238 -6.47 3.44 -13.46
C PRO A 238 -5.03 3.17 -13.01
N VAL A 239 -4.40 4.16 -12.37
CA VAL A 239 -3.06 4.06 -11.78
C VAL A 239 -3.08 3.19 -10.52
N ASP A 240 -4.12 3.31 -9.69
CA ASP A 240 -4.28 2.47 -8.49
C ASP A 240 -4.49 1.01 -8.86
N ASN A 241 -5.20 0.71 -9.94
CA ASN A 241 -5.36 -0.65 -10.44
C ASN A 241 -4.02 -1.27 -10.86
N ILE A 242 -3.11 -0.50 -11.48
CA ILE A 242 -1.77 -0.97 -11.85
C ILE A 242 -0.91 -1.12 -10.59
N LEU A 243 -0.92 -0.14 -9.69
CA LEU A 243 -0.17 -0.17 -8.44
C LEU A 243 -0.69 -1.28 -7.50
N THR A 244 -2.00 -1.48 -7.41
CA THR A 244 -2.60 -2.54 -6.61
C THR A 244 -2.26 -3.93 -7.16
N TYR A 245 -2.16 -4.08 -8.48
CA TYR A 245 -1.68 -5.33 -9.09
C TYR A 245 -0.21 -5.60 -8.75
N CYS A 246 0.63 -4.56 -8.67
CA CYS A 246 2.02 -4.67 -8.22
C CYS A 246 2.16 -4.82 -6.69
N TYR A 247 1.19 -4.30 -5.92
CA TYR A 247 1.14 -4.29 -4.46
C TYR A 247 0.09 -5.26 -3.92
N HIS A 248 -0.04 -6.43 -4.51
CA HIS A 248 -0.98 -7.42 -3.98
C HIS A 248 -0.50 -7.87 -2.60
N TYR A 249 -1.09 -7.26 -1.55
CA TYR A 249 -0.97 -7.76 -0.18
C TYR A 249 -1.69 -9.11 -0.12
N ASN A 250 -0.93 -10.18 -0.01
CA ASN A 250 -1.50 -11.48 0.29
C ASN A 250 -1.61 -11.62 1.82
N PRO A 251 -2.81 -11.49 2.40
CA PRO A 251 -3.00 -11.57 3.85
C PRO A 251 -2.64 -12.95 4.42
N GLU A 252 -2.62 -14.00 3.59
CA GLU A 252 -2.28 -15.35 4.03
C GLU A 252 -0.77 -15.58 4.16
N SER A 253 0.06 -14.82 3.43
CA SER A 253 1.51 -15.04 3.41
C SER A 253 2.33 -13.94 4.06
N ASN A 254 1.72 -12.78 4.39
CA ASN A 254 2.42 -11.58 4.89
C ASN A 254 3.67 -11.20 4.05
N ARG A 255 3.66 -11.53 2.74
CA ARG A 255 4.81 -11.36 1.84
C ARG A 255 4.47 -10.40 0.72
N HIS A 256 5.03 -9.21 0.80
CA HIS A 256 5.18 -8.29 -0.33
C HIS A 256 6.33 -8.70 -1.27
N ASP A 257 7.16 -9.66 -0.87
CA ASP A 257 8.52 -9.81 -1.41
C ASP A 257 8.64 -10.57 -2.73
N LEU A 258 7.76 -11.53 -3.02
CA LEU A 258 8.02 -12.44 -4.14
C LEU A 258 7.73 -11.82 -5.52
N ILE A 259 6.76 -10.92 -5.64
CA ILE A 259 6.43 -10.30 -6.93
C ILE A 259 7.43 -9.18 -7.23
N ILE A 260 7.74 -8.34 -6.23
CA ILE A 260 8.73 -7.26 -6.36
C ILE A 260 10.10 -7.84 -6.69
N ALA A 261 10.53 -8.88 -5.97
CA ALA A 261 11.80 -9.56 -6.24
C ALA A 261 11.89 -10.12 -7.68
N ARG A 262 10.82 -10.74 -8.17
CA ARG A 262 10.77 -11.27 -9.56
C ARG A 262 10.77 -10.15 -10.61
N VAL A 263 10.03 -9.07 -10.38
CA VAL A 263 10.02 -7.92 -11.29
C VAL A 263 11.40 -7.25 -11.35
N VAL A 264 12.04 -7.06 -10.19
CA VAL A 264 13.41 -6.51 -10.11
C VAL A 264 14.42 -7.45 -10.75
N GLN A 265 14.32 -8.76 -10.54
CA GLN A 265 15.19 -9.75 -11.20
C GLN A 265 15.01 -9.75 -12.72
N LEU A 266 13.78 -9.72 -13.22
CA LEU A 266 13.50 -9.64 -14.67
C LEU A 266 14.00 -8.33 -15.26
N GLY A 267 13.75 -7.20 -14.62
CA GLY A 267 14.24 -5.88 -15.02
C GLY A 267 15.78 -5.84 -15.04
N GLY A 268 16.43 -6.39 -14.02
CA GLY A 268 17.87 -6.52 -13.94
C GLY A 268 18.43 -7.40 -15.08
N LEU A 269 17.81 -8.54 -15.35
CA LEU A 269 18.21 -9.44 -16.44
C LEU A 269 18.12 -8.73 -17.81
N VAL A 270 17.01 -8.06 -18.09
CA VAL A 270 16.81 -7.29 -19.33
C VAL A 270 17.90 -6.22 -19.47
N THR A 271 18.19 -5.47 -18.41
CA THR A 271 19.24 -4.43 -18.44
C THR A 271 20.62 -5.03 -18.74
N VAL A 272 20.97 -6.16 -18.12
CA VAL A 272 22.25 -6.84 -18.36
C VAL A 272 22.34 -7.35 -19.80
N VAL A 273 21.27 -7.92 -20.34
CA VAL A 273 21.22 -8.40 -21.74
C VAL A 273 21.35 -7.24 -22.72
N LEU A 274 20.66 -6.13 -22.50
CA LEU A 274 20.74 -4.95 -23.38
C LEU A 274 22.13 -4.32 -23.34
N LEU A 275 22.69 -4.09 -22.14
CA LEU A 275 24.03 -3.52 -22.00
C LEU A 275 25.11 -4.46 -22.53
N GLY A 276 25.02 -5.74 -22.24
CA GLY A 276 25.95 -6.75 -22.76
C GLY A 276 25.90 -6.87 -24.29
N GLY A 277 24.68 -6.87 -24.85
CA GLY A 277 24.47 -6.85 -26.30
C GLY A 277 25.03 -5.59 -26.95
N PHE A 278 24.78 -4.42 -26.36
CA PHE A 278 25.33 -3.15 -26.82
C PHE A 278 26.87 -3.16 -26.81
N MET A 279 27.48 -3.60 -25.69
CA MET A 279 28.92 -3.72 -25.59
C MET A 279 29.50 -4.68 -26.64
N LEU A 280 28.89 -5.84 -26.84
CA LEU A 280 29.33 -6.80 -27.86
C LEU A 280 29.29 -6.20 -29.28
N ILE A 281 28.24 -5.44 -29.61
CA ILE A 281 28.12 -4.76 -30.90
C ILE A 281 29.23 -3.71 -31.07
N MET A 282 29.47 -2.90 -30.03
CA MET A 282 30.54 -1.89 -30.04
C MET A 282 31.92 -2.54 -30.21
N PHE A 283 32.23 -3.58 -29.42
CA PHE A 283 33.49 -4.31 -29.56
C PHE A 283 33.65 -4.91 -30.95
N ARG A 284 32.60 -5.49 -31.53
CA ARG A 284 32.65 -6.01 -32.90
C ARG A 284 32.93 -4.95 -33.96
N LYS A 285 32.34 -3.74 -33.78
CA LYS A 285 32.62 -2.61 -34.68
C LYS A 285 34.07 -2.15 -34.54
N ASP A 286 34.57 -1.98 -33.32
CA ASP A 286 35.94 -1.55 -33.08
C ASP A 286 36.99 -2.56 -33.64
N PHE A 287 36.72 -3.87 -33.49
CA PHE A 287 37.57 -4.89 -34.08
C PHE A 287 37.57 -4.86 -35.63
N LYS A 288 36.42 -4.59 -36.27
CA LYS A 288 36.35 -4.44 -37.73
C LYS A 288 37.14 -3.21 -38.19
N HIS A 289 36.96 -2.05 -37.56
CA HIS A 289 37.71 -0.84 -37.88
C HIS A 289 39.24 -1.03 -37.67
N ALA A 290 39.65 -1.71 -36.60
CA ALA A 290 41.06 -2.00 -36.36
C ALA A 290 41.68 -2.93 -37.45
N HIS A 291 40.87 -3.84 -37.99
CA HIS A 291 41.31 -4.73 -39.10
C HIS A 291 41.42 -3.99 -40.43
N ASP A 292 40.49 -3.06 -40.71
CA ASP A 292 40.53 -2.25 -41.94
C ASP A 292 41.73 -1.28 -41.95
N TRP A 293 42.11 -0.70 -40.82
CA TRP A 293 43.30 0.12 -40.68
C TRP A 293 44.60 -0.67 -40.88
N ALA A 294 44.64 -1.97 -40.53
CA ALA A 294 45.79 -2.82 -40.67
C ALA A 294 46.02 -3.27 -42.14
N ASN A 295 45.01 -3.17 -43.00
CA ASN A 295 45.02 -3.58 -44.40
C ASN A 295 45.12 -2.42 -45.40
N LEU A 296 45.32 -1.17 -44.92
CA LEU A 296 45.61 -0.06 -45.82
C LEU A 296 46.96 -0.29 -46.48
N PRO A 297 47.08 -0.21 -47.83
CA PRO A 297 48.33 -0.38 -48.54
C PRO A 297 49.31 0.70 -48.13
N HIS A 298 50.45 0.31 -47.56
CA HIS A 298 51.59 1.21 -47.34
C HIS A 298 52.17 1.61 -48.70
N GLY A 299 51.69 2.71 -49.21
CA GLY A 299 52.21 3.21 -50.46
C GLY A 299 51.70 4.63 -50.71
N THR A 300 52.48 5.56 -50.51
CA THR A 300 53.26 6.51 -51.33
C THR A 300 53.66 7.72 -50.46
N ALA A 301 54.82 7.64 -49.88
CA ALA A 301 55.52 8.83 -49.48
C ALA A 301 55.94 9.56 -50.78
N LYS A 302 55.15 10.59 -51.16
CA LYS A 302 55.51 11.47 -52.23
C LYS A 302 56.71 12.32 -51.75
N LYS A 303 57.91 11.99 -52.30
CA LYS A 303 59.11 12.87 -52.18
C LYS A 303 58.70 14.25 -52.73
N VAL A 304 58.66 15.27 -51.90
CA VAL A 304 58.69 16.64 -52.31
C VAL A 304 60.20 17.01 -52.35
N ASN A 305 60.73 17.02 -53.58
CA ASN A 305 61.99 17.68 -53.89
C ASN A 305 61.65 19.14 -54.24
N GLY A 306 62.39 20.07 -53.68
CA GLY A 306 62.36 21.50 -54.02
C GLY A 306 62.85 22.34 -52.89
#